data_e564041c81409eeea4f9972bb08cb532
#
_entry.id   e564041c81409eeea4f9972bb08cb532
#
_cell.length_a   1.000
_cell.length_b   1.000
_cell.length_c   1.000
_cell.angle_alpha   90.00
_cell.angle_beta   90.00
_cell.angle_gamma   90.00
#
_symmetry.space_group_name_H-M   'P 1'
#
loop_
_entity.id
_entity.type
_entity.pdbx_description
1 polymer ?
#
loop_
_entity_poly.entity_id
_entity_poly.type
_entity_poly.pdbx_seq_one_letter_code
_entity_poly.pdbx_strand_id
1 'polypeptide(L)'
;MKIQDLLFEGKETKQHFVEMFKKFLPLAMKVLGINSLPKMNFEPTLHTGEQPSFGMYVTGDNILYVAITNRHPVDILRTVAHELVHYRQDLKGELNHDSGRTGSPEENQAHEIAGVIMRYFNKQYPDFLSSNPIT
;
A
#
# COMPACT_ATOMS: atom_id res chain seq x y z
N MET A 1 -5.93 11.92 2.75
CA MET A 1 -4.58 12.57 2.83
C MET A 1 -3.70 12.01 1.73
N LYS A 2 -3.09 12.88 0.96
CA LYS A 2 -2.14 12.52 -0.10
C LYS A 2 -0.73 12.51 0.46
N ILE A 3 0.23 11.92 -0.26
CA ILE A 3 1.63 11.86 0.19
C ILE A 3 2.21 13.26 0.39
N GLN A 4 1.82 14.25 -0.46
CA GLN A 4 2.27 15.63 -0.31
C GLN A 4 1.83 16.25 1.03
N ASP A 5 0.64 15.84 1.53
CA ASP A 5 0.12 16.35 2.79
C ASP A 5 0.97 15.89 3.98
N LEU A 6 1.56 14.70 3.87
CA LEU A 6 2.50 14.18 4.87
C LEU A 6 3.77 15.01 4.94
N LEU A 7 4.24 15.53 3.80
CA LEU A 7 5.42 16.41 3.75
C LEU A 7 5.18 17.72 4.49
N PHE A 8 3.99 18.30 4.35
CA PHE A 8 3.68 19.61 4.92
C PHE A 8 3.32 19.58 6.40
N GLU A 9 3.04 18.43 6.97
CA GLU A 9 2.76 18.31 8.40
C GLU A 9 4.01 18.45 9.26
N GLY A 10 5.20 18.38 8.66
CA GLY A 10 6.47 18.70 9.33
C GLY A 10 6.89 17.76 10.44
N LYS A 11 6.24 16.61 10.58
CA LYS A 11 6.63 15.62 11.58
C LYS A 11 7.71 14.68 11.01
N GLU A 12 8.78 14.51 11.76
CA GLU A 12 9.95 13.75 11.35
C GLU A 12 9.59 12.33 10.91
N THR A 13 8.73 11.64 11.66
CA THR A 13 8.31 10.28 11.32
C THR A 13 7.56 10.20 9.98
N LYS A 14 6.77 11.23 9.68
CA LYS A 14 6.05 11.29 8.40
C LYS A 14 6.97 11.59 7.24
N GLN A 15 7.95 12.47 7.42
CA GLN A 15 8.96 12.74 6.41
C GLN A 15 9.80 11.50 6.12
N HIS A 16 10.15 10.75 7.16
CA HIS A 16 10.86 9.49 7.03
C HIS A 16 10.05 8.49 6.20
N PHE A 17 8.75 8.39 6.47
CA PHE A 17 7.86 7.54 5.69
C PHE A 17 7.82 7.96 4.22
N VAL A 18 7.77 9.26 3.93
CA VAL A 18 7.77 9.76 2.55
C VAL A 18 9.05 9.33 1.83
N GLU A 19 10.20 9.39 2.48
CA GLU A 19 11.46 8.94 1.89
C GLU A 19 11.43 7.43 1.59
N MET A 20 10.91 6.63 2.53
CA MET A 20 10.73 5.19 2.32
C MET A 20 9.82 4.95 1.12
N PHE A 21 8.72 5.67 1.05
CA PHE A 21 7.72 5.53 -0.01
C PHE A 21 8.31 5.84 -1.38
N LYS A 22 9.14 6.86 -1.48
CA LYS A 22 9.82 7.22 -2.73
C LYS A 22 10.77 6.13 -3.21
N LYS A 23 11.38 5.39 -2.29
CA LYS A 23 12.24 4.26 -2.62
C LYS A 23 11.43 3.00 -2.94
N PHE A 24 10.31 2.84 -2.28
CA PHE A 24 9.43 1.68 -2.43
C PHE A 24 8.73 1.65 -3.80
N LEU A 25 8.19 2.77 -4.26
CA LEU A 25 7.36 2.81 -5.46
C LEU A 25 8.06 2.26 -6.71
N PRO A 26 9.28 2.69 -7.06
CA PRO A 26 9.94 2.15 -8.26
C PRO A 26 10.14 0.64 -8.20
N LEU A 27 10.46 0.13 -7.01
CA LEU A 27 10.67 -1.31 -6.82
C LEU A 27 9.36 -2.07 -6.99
N ALA A 28 8.28 -1.58 -6.37
CA ALA A 28 6.96 -2.20 -6.48
C ALA A 28 6.47 -2.19 -7.93
N MET A 29 6.62 -1.07 -8.64
CA MET A 29 6.23 -0.95 -10.04
C MET A 29 7.01 -1.93 -10.92
N LYS A 30 8.29 -2.10 -10.65
CA LYS A 30 9.14 -3.04 -11.40
C LYS A 30 8.68 -4.48 -11.19
N VAL A 31 8.45 -4.88 -9.95
CA VAL A 31 7.98 -6.25 -9.63
C VAL A 31 6.63 -6.51 -10.27
N LEU A 32 5.73 -5.52 -10.22
CA LEU A 32 4.38 -5.65 -10.78
C LEU A 32 4.33 -5.50 -12.29
N GLY A 33 5.38 -4.94 -12.90
CA GLY A 33 5.38 -4.67 -14.34
C GLY A 33 4.38 -3.61 -14.75
N ILE A 34 4.13 -2.62 -13.88
CA ILE A 34 3.22 -1.51 -14.18
C ILE A 34 4.02 -0.22 -14.39
N ASN A 35 3.53 0.64 -15.26
CA ASN A 35 4.14 1.94 -15.54
C ASN A 35 3.20 3.12 -15.27
N SER A 36 2.10 2.84 -14.58
CA SER A 36 1.17 3.86 -14.08
C SER A 36 0.80 3.53 -12.64
N LEU A 37 0.27 4.52 -11.92
CA LEU A 37 -0.15 4.38 -10.53
C LEU A 37 -1.57 4.87 -10.35
N PRO A 38 -2.34 4.26 -9.44
CA PRO A 38 -3.64 4.80 -9.05
C PRO A 38 -3.44 6.04 -8.18
N LYS A 39 -4.51 6.76 -7.92
CA LYS A 39 -4.51 7.77 -6.86
C LYS A 39 -4.34 7.07 -5.53
N MET A 40 -3.62 7.71 -4.60
CA MET A 40 -3.36 7.15 -3.27
C MET A 40 -3.76 8.15 -2.20
N ASN A 41 -4.63 7.71 -1.29
CA ASN A 41 -5.04 8.50 -0.14
C ASN A 41 -4.60 7.81 1.15
N PHE A 42 -3.82 8.53 1.95
CA PHE A 42 -3.38 8.08 3.27
C PHE A 42 -4.30 8.70 4.31
N GLU A 43 -5.00 7.85 5.04
CA GLU A 43 -5.98 8.27 6.03
C GLU A 43 -5.54 7.87 7.43
N PRO A 44 -5.92 8.61 8.48
CA PRO A 44 -5.59 8.17 9.84
C PRO A 44 -6.13 6.77 10.12
N THR A 45 -7.39 6.52 9.79
CA THR A 45 -8.05 5.21 9.94
C THR A 45 -8.96 4.97 8.76
N LEU A 46 -9.27 3.70 8.51
CA LEU A 46 -10.21 3.27 7.49
C LEU A 46 -11.19 2.27 8.08
N HIS A 47 -12.39 2.24 7.52
CA HIS A 47 -13.42 1.26 7.87
C HIS A 47 -14.06 0.71 6.60
N THR A 48 -14.32 -0.61 6.60
CA THR A 48 -15.14 -1.28 5.59
C THR A 48 -16.44 -1.66 6.30
N GLY A 49 -17.48 -0.83 6.12
CA GLY A 49 -18.66 -0.92 6.96
C GLY A 49 -18.31 -0.55 8.40
N GLU A 50 -18.57 -1.44 9.36
CA GLU A 50 -18.24 -1.24 10.78
C GLU A 50 -16.87 -1.83 11.15
N GLN A 51 -16.22 -2.54 10.23
CA GLN A 51 -14.94 -3.18 10.48
C GLN A 51 -13.77 -2.25 10.18
N PRO A 52 -12.76 -2.16 11.09
CA PRO A 52 -11.54 -1.44 10.75
C PRO A 52 -10.83 -2.14 9.59
N SER A 53 -10.20 -1.33 8.73
CA SER A 53 -9.46 -1.82 7.57
C SER A 53 -8.11 -1.12 7.51
N PHE A 54 -7.11 -1.80 6.98
CA PHE A 54 -5.79 -1.21 6.77
C PHE A 54 -5.64 -0.62 5.37
N GLY A 55 -6.36 -1.14 4.41
CA GLY A 55 -6.29 -0.65 3.04
C GLY A 55 -7.51 -1.04 2.23
N MET A 56 -7.69 -0.34 1.12
CA MET A 56 -8.82 -0.58 0.21
C MET A 56 -8.45 -0.08 -1.18
N TYR A 57 -8.78 -0.84 -2.21
CA TYR A 57 -8.71 -0.39 -3.60
C TYR A 57 -10.13 -0.28 -4.16
N VAL A 58 -10.44 0.86 -4.77
CA VAL A 58 -11.77 1.12 -5.36
C VAL A 58 -11.65 1.05 -6.88
N THR A 59 -12.29 0.03 -7.47
CA THR A 59 -12.39 -0.10 -8.93
C THR A 59 -13.26 1.03 -9.49
N GLY A 60 -13.03 1.38 -10.74
CA GLY A 60 -13.76 2.49 -11.39
C GLY A 60 -13.13 3.83 -11.09
N ASP A 61 -12.92 4.17 -9.83
CA ASP A 61 -12.27 5.43 -9.44
C ASP A 61 -10.75 5.34 -9.49
N ASN A 62 -10.18 4.13 -9.52
CA ASN A 62 -8.74 3.87 -9.53
C ASN A 62 -8.04 4.57 -8.37
N ILE A 63 -8.57 4.40 -7.16
CA ILE A 63 -8.03 4.99 -5.94
C ILE A 63 -7.75 3.89 -4.94
N LEU A 64 -6.59 3.94 -4.31
CA LEU A 64 -6.33 3.14 -3.13
C LEU A 64 -6.26 4.01 -1.88
N TYR A 65 -6.75 3.47 -0.78
CA TYR A 65 -6.76 4.10 0.53
C TYR A 65 -5.92 3.27 1.48
N VAL A 66 -5.15 3.94 2.33
CA VAL A 66 -4.28 3.25 3.30
C VAL A 66 -4.37 3.96 4.65
N ALA A 67 -4.63 3.19 5.69
CA ALA A 67 -4.62 3.67 7.07
C ALA A 67 -3.18 3.76 7.57
N ILE A 68 -2.83 4.83 8.29
CA ILE A 68 -1.45 5.07 8.70
C ILE A 68 -1.25 5.20 10.22
N THR A 69 -2.29 5.53 11.00
CA THR A 69 -2.12 5.84 12.42
C THR A 69 -1.73 4.61 13.23
N ASN A 70 -0.71 4.78 14.07
CA ASN A 70 -0.19 3.75 14.97
C ASN A 70 0.29 2.49 14.23
N ARG A 71 0.79 2.67 13.00
CA ARG A 71 1.29 1.56 12.19
C ARG A 71 2.76 1.72 11.90
N HIS A 72 3.48 0.60 11.87
CA HIS A 72 4.87 0.58 11.42
C HIS A 72 4.93 0.93 9.94
N PRO A 73 5.86 1.83 9.51
CA PRO A 73 5.96 2.22 8.10
C PRO A 73 6.09 1.04 7.12
N VAL A 74 6.83 0.00 7.49
CA VAL A 74 6.99 -1.19 6.65
C VAL A 74 5.65 -1.91 6.45
N ASP A 75 4.80 -1.95 7.49
CA ASP A 75 3.47 -2.55 7.36
C ASP A 75 2.55 -1.70 6.49
N ILE A 76 2.69 -0.38 6.53
CA ILE A 76 1.96 0.52 5.64
C ILE A 76 2.37 0.24 4.19
N LEU A 77 3.67 0.09 3.92
CA LEU A 77 4.15 -0.24 2.57
C LEU A 77 3.62 -1.59 2.09
N ARG A 78 3.54 -2.58 2.99
CA ARG A 78 2.95 -3.89 2.65
C ARG A 78 1.49 -3.74 2.24
N THR A 79 0.74 -2.90 2.93
CA THR A 79 -0.65 -2.59 2.57
C THR A 79 -0.71 -1.92 1.20
N VAL A 80 0.15 -0.94 0.93
CA VAL A 80 0.23 -0.30 -0.39
C VAL A 80 0.53 -1.35 -1.47
N ALA A 81 1.50 -2.24 -1.22
CA ALA A 81 1.85 -3.30 -2.16
C ALA A 81 0.63 -4.19 -2.46
N HIS A 82 -0.11 -4.60 -1.43
CA HIS A 82 -1.30 -5.42 -1.56
C HIS A 82 -2.36 -4.75 -2.45
N GLU A 83 -2.65 -3.47 -2.19
CA GLU A 83 -3.65 -2.73 -2.97
C GLU A 83 -3.14 -2.44 -4.40
N LEU A 84 -1.84 -2.27 -4.60
CA LEU A 84 -1.28 -2.14 -5.96
C LEU A 84 -1.44 -3.42 -6.78
N VAL A 85 -1.41 -4.59 -6.16
CA VAL A 85 -1.71 -5.84 -6.86
C VAL A 85 -3.15 -5.82 -7.36
N HIS A 86 -4.11 -5.36 -6.54
CA HIS A 86 -5.49 -5.21 -6.97
C HIS A 86 -5.64 -4.21 -8.12
N TYR A 87 -4.89 -3.10 -8.07
CA TYR A 87 -4.84 -2.15 -9.17
C TYR A 87 -4.37 -2.84 -10.47
N ARG A 88 -3.30 -3.63 -10.40
CA ARG A 88 -2.83 -4.38 -11.57
C ARG A 88 -3.89 -5.37 -12.07
N GLN A 89 -4.54 -6.08 -11.16
CA GLN A 89 -5.63 -7.00 -11.50
C GLN A 89 -6.77 -6.26 -12.21
N ASP A 90 -7.12 -5.06 -11.74
CA ASP A 90 -8.13 -4.22 -12.38
C ASP A 90 -7.72 -3.81 -13.78
N LEU A 91 -6.46 -3.38 -13.97
CA LEU A 91 -5.94 -3.04 -15.31
C LEU A 91 -6.05 -4.21 -16.31
N LYS A 92 -5.94 -5.44 -15.81
CA LYS A 92 -6.04 -6.66 -16.61
C LYS A 92 -7.47 -7.19 -16.74
N GLY A 93 -8.44 -6.54 -16.09
CA GLY A 93 -9.82 -6.98 -16.10
C GLY A 93 -10.09 -8.26 -15.32
N GLU A 94 -9.27 -8.55 -14.31
CA GLU A 94 -9.34 -9.80 -13.55
C GLU A 94 -10.23 -9.70 -12.30
N LEU A 95 -10.63 -8.47 -11.88
CA LEU A 95 -11.43 -8.29 -10.68
C LEU A 95 -12.92 -8.52 -10.94
N ASN A 96 -13.58 -9.14 -9.96
CA ASN A 96 -15.02 -9.33 -9.95
C ASN A 96 -15.54 -9.09 -8.52
N HIS A 97 -16.87 -9.18 -8.32
CA HIS A 97 -17.48 -8.87 -7.02
C HIS A 97 -17.07 -9.86 -5.90
N ASP A 98 -16.55 -11.03 -6.22
CA ASP A 98 -16.07 -12.02 -5.24
C ASP A 98 -14.57 -11.88 -4.95
N SER A 99 -13.84 -11.03 -5.67
CA SER A 99 -12.38 -10.93 -5.54
C SER A 99 -11.91 -10.50 -4.16
N GLY A 100 -12.71 -9.74 -3.42
CA GLY A 100 -12.37 -9.29 -2.07
C GLY A 100 -12.58 -10.33 -0.98
N ARG A 101 -13.15 -11.48 -1.29
CA ARG A 101 -13.39 -12.53 -0.29
C ARG A 101 -12.08 -13.19 0.15
N THR A 102 -11.97 -13.49 1.43
CA THR A 102 -10.86 -14.26 1.98
C THR A 102 -10.77 -15.59 1.24
N GLY A 103 -9.57 -15.91 0.75
CA GLY A 103 -9.31 -17.14 0.01
C GLY A 103 -9.62 -17.07 -1.47
N SER A 104 -10.10 -15.92 -2.00
CA SER A 104 -10.23 -15.77 -3.45
C SER A 104 -8.86 -15.82 -4.13
N PRO A 105 -8.77 -16.25 -5.42
CA PRO A 105 -7.50 -16.25 -6.13
C PRO A 105 -6.84 -14.87 -6.18
N GLU A 106 -7.64 -13.81 -6.36
CA GLU A 106 -7.15 -12.44 -6.43
C GLU A 106 -6.59 -11.96 -5.10
N GLU A 107 -7.27 -12.29 -4.00
CA GLU A 107 -6.80 -11.94 -2.65
C GLU A 107 -5.54 -12.71 -2.29
N ASN A 108 -5.48 -13.99 -2.61
CA ASN A 108 -4.29 -14.81 -2.39
C ASN A 108 -3.10 -14.31 -3.19
N GLN A 109 -3.31 -13.91 -4.45
CA GLN A 109 -2.27 -13.32 -5.28
C GLN A 109 -1.77 -12.00 -4.68
N ALA A 110 -2.68 -11.17 -4.18
CA ALA A 110 -2.31 -9.90 -3.58
C ALA A 110 -1.42 -10.10 -2.35
N HIS A 111 -1.75 -11.03 -1.47
CA HIS A 111 -0.92 -11.37 -0.32
C HIS A 111 0.45 -11.92 -0.74
N GLU A 112 0.47 -12.82 -1.69
CA GLU A 112 1.71 -13.46 -2.15
C GLU A 112 2.66 -12.44 -2.78
N ILE A 113 2.18 -11.63 -3.71
CA ILE A 113 3.02 -10.66 -4.43
C ILE A 113 3.45 -9.52 -3.50
N ALA A 114 2.57 -9.06 -2.61
CA ALA A 114 2.97 -8.07 -1.60
C ALA A 114 4.13 -8.61 -0.76
N GLY A 115 4.08 -9.88 -0.37
CA GLY A 115 5.18 -10.53 0.35
C GLY A 115 6.49 -10.53 -0.43
N VAL A 116 6.42 -10.80 -1.74
CA VAL A 116 7.61 -10.76 -2.62
C VAL A 116 8.19 -9.34 -2.67
N ILE A 117 7.34 -8.34 -2.90
CA ILE A 117 7.78 -6.93 -2.96
C ILE A 117 8.47 -6.54 -1.66
N MET A 118 7.88 -6.89 -0.51
CA MET A 118 8.43 -6.51 0.79
C MET A 118 9.72 -7.23 1.10
N ARG A 119 9.89 -8.49 0.67
CA ARG A 119 11.19 -9.18 0.82
C ARG A 119 12.29 -8.45 0.07
N TYR A 120 12.05 -8.04 -1.17
CA TYR A 120 13.03 -7.28 -1.94
C TYR A 120 13.31 -5.92 -1.30
N PHE A 121 12.26 -5.22 -0.86
CA PHE A 121 12.42 -3.91 -0.24
C PHE A 121 13.24 -4.01 1.05
N ASN A 122 12.90 -4.94 1.93
CA ASN A 122 13.57 -5.11 3.22
C ASN A 122 15.02 -5.56 3.06
N LYS A 123 15.30 -6.35 2.02
CA LYS A 123 16.67 -6.77 1.72
C LYS A 123 17.51 -5.61 1.22
N GLN A 124 16.94 -4.73 0.39
CA GLN A 124 17.65 -3.59 -0.18
C GLN A 124 17.78 -2.44 0.82
N TYR A 125 16.80 -2.26 1.70
CA TYR A 125 16.74 -1.15 2.65
C TYR A 125 16.46 -1.67 4.07
N PRO A 126 17.37 -2.46 4.66
CA PRO A 126 17.09 -3.11 5.95
C PRO A 126 16.95 -2.11 7.11
N ASP A 127 17.53 -0.91 7.00
CA ASP A 127 17.48 0.08 8.06
C ASP A 127 16.05 0.56 8.36
N PHE A 128 15.16 0.49 7.36
CA PHE A 128 13.77 0.92 7.57
C PHE A 128 12.98 -0.01 8.50
N LEU A 129 13.47 -1.24 8.73
CA LEU A 129 12.84 -2.15 9.69
C LEU A 129 12.88 -1.61 11.12
N SER A 130 13.81 -0.70 11.41
CA SER A 130 13.95 -0.06 12.75
C SER A 130 13.15 1.24 12.85
N SER A 131 12.29 1.55 11.88
CA SER A 131 11.50 2.77 11.89
C SER A 131 10.47 2.77 13.02
N ASN A 132 10.12 3.97 13.49
CA ASN A 132 9.08 4.14 14.49
C ASN A 132 7.69 4.17 13.85
N PRO A 133 6.66 3.69 14.55
CA PRO A 133 5.29 3.83 14.07
C PRO A 133 4.90 5.29 13.84
N ILE A 134 4.01 5.51 12.89
CA ILE A 134 3.40 6.83 12.66
C ILE A 134 2.35 7.05 13.75
N THR A 135 2.45 8.18 14.44
CA THR A 135 1.53 8.54 15.51
C THR A 135 0.59 9.67 15.12
#